data_1e2c62751911c5004fa78e63a23d7e61
#
_entry.id   1e2c62751911c5004fa78e63a23d7e61
#
_cell.length_a   1.000
_cell.length_b   1.000
_cell.length_c   1.000
_cell.angle_alpha   90.00
_cell.angle_beta   90.00
_cell.angle_gamma   90.00
#
_symmetry.space_group_name_H-M   'P 1'
#
loop_
_entity.id
_entity.type
_entity.pdbx_description
1 polymer ?
#
loop_
_entity_poly.entity_id
_entity_poly.type
_entity_poly.pdbx_seq_one_letter_code
_entity_poly.pdbx_strand_id
1 'polypeptide(L)'
;FDDRHLLWPKYKEAVRVVNKWYNEGLIWKDFALYPVGDQTGDNLIKSGYVGAFIQNWDYPYRDGEKGIHGNLQKLIGPEAAFIAIDTFKNDAGKYRKYLGPAVDRKVFFPATNKEPLASLLYLNWISKLDNRKFLAIGEPGVHHDVLPDGAVKMKPVEGDKRINSLYNIDYTITLNGLDLGDPALNARSLALGYGGVDPRCIEKAYKTQTVDVRIIPAFKVGEIKAEQGMGPA
;
A
#
# COMPACT_ATOMS: atom_id res chain seq x y z
N PHE A 1 -12.89 2.36 -19.66
CA PHE A 1 -13.31 1.97 -18.31
C PHE A 1 -14.73 2.49 -18.13
N ASP A 2 -15.69 1.60 -17.99
CA ASP A 2 -17.06 2.03 -17.69
C ASP A 2 -17.16 2.22 -16.16
N ASP A 3 -17.19 3.45 -15.71
CA ASP A 3 -17.37 3.83 -14.32
C ASP A 3 -18.85 3.79 -13.87
N ARG A 4 -19.75 3.53 -14.81
CA ARG A 4 -21.17 3.32 -14.53
C ARG A 4 -21.44 1.95 -13.94
N HIS A 5 -20.83 1.67 -12.80
CA HIS A 5 -20.89 0.37 -12.12
C HIS A 5 -22.32 -0.12 -11.81
N LEU A 6 -23.30 0.76 -11.81
CA LEU A 6 -24.72 0.39 -11.72
C LEU A 6 -25.17 -0.55 -12.86
N LEU A 7 -24.48 -0.48 -14.01
CA LEU A 7 -24.76 -1.33 -15.17
C LEU A 7 -23.96 -2.64 -15.17
N TRP A 8 -23.03 -2.82 -14.22
CA TRP A 8 -22.24 -4.04 -14.17
C TRP A 8 -23.10 -5.25 -13.84
N PRO A 9 -22.89 -6.38 -14.53
CA PRO A 9 -23.52 -7.63 -14.17
C PRO A 9 -23.28 -7.95 -12.68
N LYS A 10 -24.32 -8.43 -12.00
CA LYS A 10 -24.27 -8.78 -10.57
C LYS A 10 -24.10 -7.61 -9.59
N TYR A 11 -24.06 -6.34 -10.04
CA TYR A 11 -23.98 -5.20 -9.12
C TYR A 11 -25.16 -5.20 -8.13
N LYS A 12 -26.37 -5.44 -8.64
CA LYS A 12 -27.58 -5.53 -7.81
C LYS A 12 -27.48 -6.62 -6.73
N GLU A 13 -26.89 -7.76 -7.08
CA GLU A 13 -26.65 -8.85 -6.11
C GLU A 13 -25.63 -8.45 -5.03
N ALA A 14 -24.55 -7.80 -5.41
CA ALA A 14 -23.55 -7.28 -4.47
C ALA A 14 -24.22 -6.29 -3.48
N VAL A 15 -25.03 -5.36 -3.98
CA VAL A 15 -25.77 -4.41 -3.14
C VAL A 15 -26.73 -5.14 -2.19
N ARG A 16 -27.42 -6.18 -2.62
CA ARG A 16 -28.29 -6.98 -1.73
C ARG A 16 -27.51 -7.62 -0.58
N VAL A 17 -26.33 -8.18 -0.86
CA VAL A 17 -25.48 -8.79 0.16
C VAL A 17 -25.03 -7.73 1.17
N VAL A 18 -24.53 -6.60 0.71
CA VAL A 18 -24.07 -5.51 1.59
C VAL A 18 -25.24 -4.95 2.39
N ASN A 19 -26.40 -4.76 1.78
CA ASN A 19 -27.61 -4.30 2.46
C ASN A 19 -28.09 -5.30 3.54
N LYS A 20 -28.01 -6.60 3.26
CA LYS A 20 -28.27 -7.63 4.26
C LYS A 20 -27.35 -7.48 5.46
N TRP A 21 -26.04 -7.41 5.25
CA TRP A 21 -25.07 -7.22 6.33
C TRP A 21 -25.31 -5.95 7.14
N TYR A 22 -25.69 -4.85 6.47
CA TYR A 22 -26.05 -3.61 7.13
C TYR A 22 -27.26 -3.78 8.05
N ASN A 23 -28.32 -4.42 7.57
CA ASN A 23 -29.53 -4.68 8.36
C ASN A 23 -29.31 -5.65 9.51
N GLU A 24 -28.40 -6.60 9.36
CA GLU A 24 -27.97 -7.54 10.41
C GLU A 24 -27.02 -6.90 11.42
N GLY A 25 -26.62 -5.64 11.24
CA GLY A 25 -25.70 -4.93 12.14
C GLY A 25 -24.23 -5.33 11.99
N LEU A 26 -23.87 -6.03 10.91
CA LEU A 26 -22.47 -6.41 10.64
C LEU A 26 -21.67 -5.26 10.03
N ILE A 27 -22.33 -4.24 9.50
CA ILE A 27 -21.70 -3.01 9.00
C ILE A 27 -22.05 -1.87 9.95
N TRP A 28 -21.06 -1.07 10.28
CA TRP A 28 -21.25 0.13 11.10
C TRP A 28 -22.37 1.01 10.56
N LYS A 29 -23.38 1.24 11.39
CA LYS A 29 -24.64 1.93 10.99
C LYS A 29 -24.40 3.35 10.50
N ASP A 30 -23.48 4.05 11.14
CA ASP A 30 -23.23 5.47 10.91
C ASP A 30 -22.12 5.74 9.89
N PHE A 31 -21.68 4.73 9.13
CA PHE A 31 -20.53 4.85 8.22
C PHE A 31 -20.66 6.02 7.23
N ALA A 32 -21.89 6.36 6.83
CA ALA A 32 -22.16 7.42 5.85
C ALA A 32 -22.15 8.84 6.45
N LEU A 33 -22.09 8.98 7.78
CA LEU A 33 -22.11 10.26 8.47
C LEU A 33 -20.73 10.92 8.56
N TYR A 34 -19.68 10.16 8.29
CA TYR A 34 -18.29 10.60 8.47
C TYR A 34 -17.61 10.79 7.12
N PRO A 35 -16.92 11.92 6.91
CA PRO A 35 -16.19 12.17 5.66
C PRO A 35 -14.97 11.24 5.54
N VAL A 36 -14.49 11.09 4.31
CA VAL A 36 -13.23 10.38 4.03
C VAL A 36 -12.07 11.06 4.78
N GLY A 37 -11.29 10.30 5.50
CA GLY A 37 -10.17 10.80 6.32
C GLY A 37 -10.53 11.12 7.76
N ASP A 38 -11.80 10.98 8.16
CA ASP A 38 -12.19 11.04 9.57
C ASP A 38 -11.59 9.87 10.37
N GLN A 39 -11.21 10.14 11.63
CA GLN A 39 -10.53 9.16 12.48
C GLN A 39 -11.50 8.22 13.23
N THR A 40 -12.79 8.41 13.08
CA THR A 40 -13.79 7.64 13.85
C THR A 40 -13.73 6.15 13.52
N GLY A 41 -13.58 5.79 12.24
CA GLY A 41 -13.40 4.41 11.82
C GLY A 41 -12.18 3.75 12.47
N ASP A 42 -11.04 4.44 12.46
CA ASP A 42 -9.81 3.97 13.10
C ASP A 42 -9.96 3.81 14.61
N ASN A 43 -10.65 4.73 15.26
CA ASN A 43 -10.90 4.66 16.69
C ASN A 43 -11.79 3.48 17.05
N LEU A 44 -12.78 3.13 16.23
CA LEU A 44 -13.59 1.93 16.39
C LEU A 44 -12.76 0.65 16.24
N ILE A 45 -11.84 0.62 15.28
CA ILE A 45 -10.93 -0.53 15.11
C ILE A 45 -9.99 -0.63 16.31
N LYS A 46 -9.40 0.47 16.77
CA LYS A 46 -8.51 0.54 17.93
C LYS A 46 -9.19 0.12 19.23
N SER A 47 -10.48 0.37 19.36
CA SER A 47 -11.27 -0.01 20.54
C SER A 47 -11.78 -1.45 20.53
N GLY A 48 -11.43 -2.24 19.52
CA GLY A 48 -11.78 -3.67 19.44
C GLY A 48 -13.22 -3.95 19.02
N TYR A 49 -13.98 -2.94 18.61
CA TYR A 49 -15.37 -3.12 18.16
C TYR A 49 -15.47 -3.70 16.73
N VAL A 50 -14.38 -3.70 15.98
CA VAL A 50 -14.36 -4.13 14.57
C VAL A 50 -13.61 -5.44 14.45
N GLY A 51 -14.32 -6.50 14.07
CA GLY A 51 -13.75 -7.84 13.88
C GLY A 51 -13.04 -8.02 12.53
N ALA A 52 -13.42 -7.25 11.49
CA ALA A 52 -12.78 -7.28 10.18
C ALA A 52 -12.90 -5.94 9.48
N PHE A 53 -11.89 -5.58 8.69
CA PHE A 53 -11.91 -4.38 7.86
C PHE A 53 -11.07 -4.58 6.59
N ILE A 54 -11.27 -3.72 5.61
CA ILE A 54 -10.53 -3.73 4.33
C ILE A 54 -9.70 -2.47 4.26
N GLN A 55 -8.38 -2.65 4.14
CA GLN A 55 -7.44 -1.54 4.07
C GLN A 55 -6.12 -2.00 3.39
N ASN A 56 -5.15 -1.10 3.25
CA ASN A 56 -3.82 -1.46 2.79
C ASN A 56 -3.21 -2.55 3.67
N TRP A 57 -2.39 -3.40 3.09
CA TRP A 57 -1.81 -4.58 3.74
C TRP A 57 -1.08 -4.28 5.05
N ASP A 58 -0.45 -3.11 5.16
CA ASP A 58 0.34 -2.68 6.31
C ASP A 58 -0.43 -1.80 7.31
N TYR A 59 -1.66 -1.41 6.95
CA TYR A 59 -2.42 -0.40 7.69
C TYR A 59 -2.57 -0.69 9.18
N PRO A 60 -2.91 -1.91 9.64
CA PRO A 60 -3.05 -2.18 11.05
C PRO A 60 -1.74 -2.14 11.83
N TYR A 61 -0.61 -2.24 11.15
CA TYR A 61 0.72 -2.34 11.77
C TYR A 61 1.46 -1.00 11.85
N ARG A 62 0.95 0.03 11.21
CA ARG A 62 1.53 1.38 11.24
C ARG A 62 1.51 1.94 12.66
N ASP A 63 2.45 2.85 12.95
CA ASP A 63 2.57 3.58 14.22
C ASP A 63 2.85 2.71 15.47
N GLY A 64 3.29 1.48 15.29
CA GLY A 64 3.75 0.60 16.36
C GLY A 64 2.74 0.47 17.50
N GLU A 65 3.17 0.74 18.73
CA GLU A 65 2.33 0.65 19.92
C GLU A 65 1.15 1.63 19.97
N LYS A 66 1.21 2.73 19.24
CA LYS A 66 0.15 3.75 19.14
C LYS A 66 -0.80 3.46 17.98
N GLY A 67 -0.43 2.55 17.11
CA GLY A 67 -1.22 2.12 15.97
C GLY A 67 -2.38 1.21 16.34
N ILE A 68 -3.09 0.74 15.32
CA ILE A 68 -4.27 -0.10 15.47
C ILE A 68 -3.91 -1.42 16.17
N HIS A 69 -2.88 -2.10 15.72
CA HIS A 69 -2.44 -3.38 16.26
C HIS A 69 -1.97 -3.25 17.73
N GLY A 70 -1.14 -2.25 18.01
CA GLY A 70 -0.64 -2.00 19.36
C GLY A 70 -1.76 -1.66 20.37
N ASN A 71 -2.76 -0.90 19.95
CA ASN A 71 -3.93 -0.63 20.79
C ASN A 71 -4.78 -1.87 21.03
N LEU A 72 -4.98 -2.72 20.01
CA LEU A 72 -5.66 -4.00 20.18
C LEU A 72 -4.97 -4.87 21.24
N GLN A 73 -3.64 -4.98 21.17
CA GLN A 73 -2.87 -5.76 22.15
C GLN A 73 -2.96 -5.18 23.58
N LYS A 74 -2.97 -3.87 23.72
CA LYS A 74 -3.18 -3.22 25.04
C LYS A 74 -4.56 -3.50 25.61
N LEU A 75 -5.56 -3.59 24.76
CA LEU A 75 -6.96 -3.76 25.17
C LEU A 75 -7.30 -5.22 25.51
N ILE A 76 -6.84 -6.15 24.66
CA ILE A 76 -7.26 -7.56 24.71
C ILE A 76 -6.15 -8.44 25.29
N GLY A 77 -4.88 -8.12 25.02
CA GLY A 77 -3.72 -8.88 25.46
C GLY A 77 -2.70 -9.09 24.35
N PRO A 78 -1.46 -9.48 24.68
CA PRO A 78 -0.35 -9.58 23.75
C PRO A 78 -0.55 -10.62 22.64
N GLU A 79 -1.43 -11.59 22.85
CA GLU A 79 -1.75 -12.62 21.85
C GLU A 79 -2.74 -12.13 20.78
N ALA A 80 -3.37 -10.96 20.99
CA ALA A 80 -4.31 -10.40 20.04
C ALA A 80 -3.56 -9.88 18.81
N ALA A 81 -4.02 -10.26 17.61
CA ALA A 81 -3.40 -9.85 16.36
C ALA A 81 -4.43 -9.64 15.26
N PHE A 82 -4.20 -8.61 14.44
CA PHE A 82 -4.82 -8.52 13.12
C PHE A 82 -4.03 -9.40 12.16
N ILE A 83 -4.73 -10.28 11.47
CA ILE A 83 -4.14 -11.23 10.52
C ILE A 83 -4.74 -10.97 9.14
N ALA A 84 -3.88 -10.78 8.16
CA ALA A 84 -4.33 -10.66 6.78
C ALA A 84 -4.96 -11.99 6.32
N ILE A 85 -6.17 -11.89 5.78
CA ILE A 85 -6.87 -12.98 5.10
C ILE A 85 -6.93 -12.70 3.61
N ASP A 86 -6.95 -13.74 2.81
CA ASP A 86 -7.09 -13.59 1.37
C ASP A 86 -8.53 -13.23 0.99
N THR A 87 -8.70 -12.68 -0.21
CA THR A 87 -10.02 -12.37 -0.76
C THR A 87 -10.81 -13.68 -0.97
N PHE A 88 -12.14 -13.57 -1.08
CA PHE A 88 -12.97 -14.72 -1.37
C PHE A 88 -12.68 -15.29 -2.76
N LYS A 89 -12.71 -16.62 -2.87
CA LYS A 89 -12.59 -17.30 -4.15
C LYS A 89 -13.86 -17.09 -4.98
N ASN A 90 -13.68 -16.97 -6.27
CA ASN A 90 -14.82 -16.98 -7.21
C ASN A 90 -15.34 -18.41 -7.42
N ASP A 91 -16.40 -18.57 -8.23
CA ASP A 91 -17.02 -19.86 -8.57
C ASP A 91 -16.04 -20.87 -9.21
N ALA A 92 -14.96 -20.38 -9.82
CA ALA A 92 -13.88 -21.22 -10.37
C ALA A 92 -12.79 -21.56 -9.35
N GLY A 93 -13.00 -21.28 -8.07
CA GLY A 93 -12.06 -21.56 -6.99
C GLY A 93 -10.82 -20.66 -6.96
N LYS A 94 -10.79 -19.58 -7.75
CA LYS A 94 -9.65 -18.66 -7.86
C LYS A 94 -9.90 -17.37 -7.11
N TYR A 95 -8.86 -16.86 -6.44
CA TYR A 95 -8.87 -15.51 -5.88
C TYR A 95 -8.91 -14.44 -6.98
N ARG A 96 -9.57 -13.34 -6.71
CA ARG A 96 -9.58 -12.17 -7.60
C ARG A 96 -8.94 -10.99 -6.89
N LYS A 97 -7.64 -10.90 -7.01
CA LYS A 97 -6.84 -9.76 -6.57
C LYS A 97 -6.28 -9.02 -7.78
N TYR A 98 -6.27 -7.70 -7.72
CA TYR A 98 -5.75 -6.87 -8.79
C TYR A 98 -4.64 -6.01 -8.25
N LEU A 99 -3.49 -6.06 -8.91
CA LEU A 99 -2.49 -5.00 -8.82
C LEU A 99 -2.88 -3.87 -9.78
N GLY A 100 -2.51 -2.67 -9.45
CA GLY A 100 -2.57 -1.55 -10.36
C GLY A 100 -1.82 -1.84 -11.67
N PRO A 101 -1.98 -1.00 -12.69
CA PRO A 101 -1.28 -1.17 -13.97
C PRO A 101 0.23 -1.18 -13.75
N ALA A 102 0.96 -1.89 -14.64
CA ALA A 102 2.42 -1.96 -14.59
C ALA A 102 3.09 -0.56 -14.65
N VAL A 103 2.39 0.42 -15.20
CA VAL A 103 2.77 1.83 -15.17
C VAL A 103 1.82 2.57 -14.23
N ASP A 104 2.25 2.74 -12.99
CA ASP A 104 1.49 3.46 -11.96
C ASP A 104 1.76 4.97 -12.05
N ARG A 105 3.04 5.36 -12.03
CA ARG A 105 3.45 6.75 -12.02
C ARG A 105 3.93 7.21 -13.38
N LYS A 106 3.61 8.45 -13.70
CA LYS A 106 4.00 9.11 -14.95
C LYS A 106 4.64 10.44 -14.61
N VAL A 107 5.80 10.70 -15.17
CA VAL A 107 6.53 11.95 -15.01
C VAL A 107 6.36 12.78 -16.29
N PHE A 108 5.98 14.03 -16.12
CA PHE A 108 5.80 14.97 -17.22
C PHE A 108 6.79 16.13 -17.08
N PHE A 109 7.39 16.51 -18.18
CA PHE A 109 8.17 17.74 -18.25
C PHE A 109 7.29 18.83 -18.87
N PRO A 110 7.03 19.93 -18.16
CA PRO A 110 6.29 21.04 -18.73
C PRO A 110 7.08 21.69 -19.87
N ALA A 111 6.38 22.28 -20.84
CA ALA A 111 7.03 22.98 -21.96
C ALA A 111 7.93 24.14 -21.51
N THR A 112 7.73 24.64 -20.31
CA THR A 112 8.56 25.69 -19.68
C THR A 112 9.88 25.15 -19.10
N ASN A 113 10.08 23.81 -19.07
CA ASN A 113 11.33 23.23 -18.60
C ASN A 113 12.47 23.58 -19.59
N LYS A 114 13.44 24.33 -19.10
CA LYS A 114 14.60 24.76 -19.88
C LYS A 114 15.74 23.74 -19.89
N GLU A 115 15.68 22.74 -18.99
CA GLU A 115 16.73 21.75 -18.79
C GLU A 115 16.19 20.30 -18.88
N PRO A 116 15.55 19.92 -20.00
CA PRO A 116 14.94 18.60 -20.13
C PRO A 116 15.95 17.46 -20.07
N LEU A 117 17.17 17.69 -20.57
CA LEU A 117 18.25 16.69 -20.49
C LEU A 117 18.68 16.43 -19.06
N ALA A 118 18.85 17.47 -18.25
CA ALA A 118 19.17 17.33 -16.82
C ALA A 118 18.09 16.55 -16.10
N SER A 119 16.81 16.84 -16.38
CA SER A 119 15.68 16.12 -15.82
C SER A 119 15.68 14.63 -16.20
N LEU A 120 16.00 14.29 -17.45
CA LEU A 120 16.13 12.90 -17.90
C LEU A 120 17.31 12.19 -17.24
N LEU A 121 18.45 12.86 -17.10
CA LEU A 121 19.63 12.30 -16.42
C LEU A 121 19.32 12.02 -14.94
N TYR A 122 18.59 12.92 -14.28
CA TYR A 122 18.14 12.71 -12.91
C TYR A 122 17.23 11.49 -12.80
N LEU A 123 16.21 11.37 -13.67
CA LEU A 123 15.32 10.20 -13.68
C LEU A 123 16.09 8.90 -13.94
N ASN A 124 17.05 8.93 -14.87
CA ASN A 124 17.90 7.78 -15.13
C ASN A 124 18.76 7.42 -13.91
N TRP A 125 19.28 8.42 -13.20
CA TRP A 125 20.05 8.19 -11.98
C TRP A 125 19.20 7.54 -10.87
N ILE A 126 18.02 8.09 -10.55
CA ILE A 126 17.14 7.53 -9.53
C ILE A 126 16.53 6.18 -9.90
N SER A 127 16.53 5.81 -11.18
CA SER A 127 16.02 4.51 -11.66
C SER A 127 16.99 3.37 -11.41
N LYS A 128 18.27 3.64 -11.16
CA LYS A 128 19.26 2.61 -10.84
C LYS A 128 18.99 2.03 -9.45
N LEU A 129 19.03 0.69 -9.33
CA LEU A 129 18.70 -0.01 -8.09
C LEU A 129 19.50 0.49 -6.89
N ASP A 130 20.81 0.66 -7.03
CA ASP A 130 21.68 1.11 -5.95
C ASP A 130 21.34 2.53 -5.48
N ASN A 131 21.02 3.43 -6.41
CA ASN A 131 20.62 4.79 -6.07
C ASN A 131 19.25 4.80 -5.38
N ARG A 132 18.30 3.97 -5.83
CA ARG A 132 17.01 3.82 -5.16
C ARG A 132 17.17 3.26 -3.75
N LYS A 133 18.03 2.25 -3.57
CA LYS A 133 18.36 1.71 -2.25
C LYS A 133 18.94 2.81 -1.35
N PHE A 134 19.93 3.54 -1.85
CA PHE A 134 20.54 4.62 -1.10
C PHE A 134 19.51 5.68 -0.67
N LEU A 135 18.64 6.11 -1.58
CA LEU A 135 17.60 7.10 -1.26
C LEU A 135 16.54 6.56 -0.29
N ALA A 136 16.23 5.27 -0.34
CA ALA A 136 15.22 4.67 0.52
C ALA A 136 15.72 4.33 1.92
N ILE A 137 16.95 3.80 2.04
CA ILE A 137 17.46 3.24 3.30
C ILE A 137 18.82 3.82 3.75
N GLY A 138 19.45 4.66 2.94
CA GLY A 138 20.71 5.32 3.28
C GLY A 138 21.92 4.40 3.33
N GLU A 139 22.88 4.76 4.17
CA GLU A 139 24.16 4.08 4.30
C GLU A 139 24.14 2.97 5.35
N PRO A 140 24.70 1.78 5.05
CA PRO A 140 24.86 0.72 6.02
C PRO A 140 25.67 1.16 7.24
N GLY A 141 25.27 0.71 8.42
CA GLY A 141 25.91 1.07 9.68
C GLY A 141 25.53 2.44 10.23
N VAL A 142 25.13 3.38 9.38
CA VAL A 142 24.64 4.72 9.76
C VAL A 142 23.12 4.73 9.87
N HIS A 143 22.43 4.45 8.78
CA HIS A 143 20.97 4.55 8.67
C HIS A 143 20.26 3.20 8.86
N HIS A 144 20.97 2.12 8.61
CA HIS A 144 20.45 0.77 8.77
C HIS A 144 21.54 -0.24 9.08
N ASP A 145 21.14 -1.37 9.65
CA ASP A 145 21.97 -2.56 9.78
C ASP A 145 21.54 -3.60 8.75
N VAL A 146 22.52 -4.28 8.16
CA VAL A 146 22.28 -5.43 7.30
C VAL A 146 22.43 -6.69 8.14
N LEU A 147 21.38 -7.50 8.20
CA LEU A 147 21.38 -8.75 8.94
C LEU A 147 22.08 -9.86 8.15
N PRO A 148 22.48 -10.98 8.81
CA PRO A 148 23.17 -12.10 8.14
C PRO A 148 22.40 -12.72 6.95
N ASP A 149 21.07 -12.60 6.96
CA ASP A 149 20.19 -13.06 5.86
C ASP A 149 20.00 -12.00 4.75
N GLY A 150 20.70 -10.86 4.85
CA GLY A 150 20.60 -9.75 3.91
C GLY A 150 19.42 -8.79 4.15
N ALA A 151 18.57 -9.08 5.13
CA ALA A 151 17.49 -8.16 5.49
C ALA A 151 18.02 -6.88 6.13
N VAL A 152 17.29 -5.79 5.93
CA VAL A 152 17.65 -4.45 6.39
C VAL A 152 16.80 -4.05 7.58
N LYS A 153 17.45 -3.67 8.67
CA LYS A 153 16.80 -3.10 9.85
C LYS A 153 17.14 -1.62 9.96
N MET A 154 16.13 -0.77 9.80
CA MET A 154 16.31 0.69 9.93
C MET A 154 16.68 1.08 11.35
N LYS A 155 17.57 2.09 11.46
CA LYS A 155 17.99 2.70 12.73
C LYS A 155 17.28 4.02 12.91
N PRO A 156 16.95 4.40 14.14
CA PRO A 156 16.49 5.76 14.42
C PRO A 156 17.67 6.72 14.21
N VAL A 157 17.56 7.60 13.22
CA VAL A 157 18.58 8.62 12.92
C VAL A 157 17.89 9.98 12.86
N GLU A 158 18.44 10.94 13.56
CA GLU A 158 17.90 12.30 13.66
C GLU A 158 18.87 13.35 13.11
N GLY A 159 18.36 14.56 12.90
CA GLY A 159 19.14 15.71 12.46
C GLY A 159 19.68 15.55 11.04
N ASP A 160 20.88 16.06 10.82
CA ASP A 160 21.54 16.14 9.51
C ASP A 160 21.87 14.77 8.89
N LYS A 161 21.88 13.72 9.71
CA LYS A 161 22.07 12.34 9.23
C LYS A 161 20.81 11.69 8.70
N ARG A 162 19.68 12.32 8.83
CA ARG A 162 18.40 11.80 8.38
C ARG A 162 18.33 11.85 6.86
N ILE A 163 18.34 10.69 6.22
CA ILE A 163 18.29 10.60 4.77
C ILE A 163 16.86 10.56 4.23
N ASN A 164 15.97 9.90 4.97
CA ASN A 164 14.58 9.74 4.56
C ASN A 164 13.66 10.40 5.59
N SER A 165 12.73 11.20 5.10
CA SER A 165 11.69 11.80 5.92
C SER A 165 10.34 11.62 5.25
N LEU A 166 9.26 11.82 6.02
CA LEU A 166 7.90 11.84 5.48
C LEU A 166 7.73 12.90 4.38
N TYR A 167 8.62 13.87 4.31
CA TYR A 167 8.58 14.99 3.36
C TYR A 167 9.56 14.82 2.20
N ASN A 168 10.56 13.96 2.31
CA ASN A 168 11.48 13.66 1.22
C ASN A 168 11.02 12.39 0.51
N ILE A 169 10.27 12.57 -0.56
CA ILE A 169 9.65 11.49 -1.32
C ILE A 169 10.21 11.37 -2.75
N ASP A 170 11.30 12.02 -3.05
CA ASP A 170 11.87 12.05 -4.40
C ASP A 170 12.16 10.64 -4.95
N TYR A 171 12.65 9.75 -4.08
CA TYR A 171 12.86 8.36 -4.46
C TYR A 171 11.57 7.65 -4.89
N THR A 172 10.40 8.13 -4.48
CA THR A 172 9.11 7.54 -4.88
C THR A 172 8.65 7.92 -6.28
N ILE A 173 9.37 8.81 -6.97
CA ILE A 173 9.06 9.19 -8.37
C ILE A 173 9.10 7.95 -9.27
N THR A 174 10.09 7.09 -9.10
CA THR A 174 10.28 5.89 -9.93
C THR A 174 9.80 4.60 -9.28
N LEU A 175 9.68 4.57 -7.94
CA LEU A 175 9.26 3.39 -7.19
C LEU A 175 8.48 3.81 -5.95
N ASN A 176 7.44 3.06 -5.62
CA ASN A 176 6.73 3.18 -4.35
C ASN A 176 7.06 1.98 -3.47
N GLY A 177 7.65 2.25 -2.31
CA GLY A 177 8.04 1.23 -1.33
C GLY A 177 9.50 0.81 -1.39
N LEU A 178 9.85 -0.18 -0.58
CA LEU A 178 11.20 -0.73 -0.49
C LEU A 178 11.47 -1.72 -1.63
N ASP A 179 12.60 -1.54 -2.32
CA ASP A 179 13.08 -2.48 -3.32
C ASP A 179 14.55 -2.80 -3.07
N LEU A 180 14.80 -3.98 -2.53
CA LEU A 180 16.14 -4.55 -2.34
C LEU A 180 16.55 -5.47 -3.49
N GLY A 181 15.71 -5.61 -4.51
CA GLY A 181 15.92 -6.51 -5.64
C GLY A 181 15.42 -7.94 -5.41
N ASP A 182 15.00 -8.27 -4.19
CA ASP A 182 14.43 -9.57 -3.83
C ASP A 182 13.14 -9.38 -3.02
N PRO A 183 11.98 -9.88 -3.48
CA PRO A 183 10.72 -9.77 -2.77
C PRO A 183 10.71 -10.39 -1.37
N ALA A 184 11.49 -11.45 -1.13
CA ALA A 184 11.58 -12.06 0.18
C ALA A 184 12.34 -11.17 1.16
N LEU A 185 13.44 -10.56 0.71
CA LEU A 185 14.17 -9.57 1.50
C LEU A 185 13.34 -8.31 1.75
N ASN A 186 12.54 -7.87 0.77
CA ASN A 186 11.62 -6.75 0.95
C ASN A 186 10.62 -7.04 2.07
N ALA A 187 9.95 -8.20 2.02
CA ALA A 187 8.96 -8.59 3.03
C ALA A 187 9.58 -8.65 4.44
N ARG A 188 10.75 -9.26 4.55
CA ARG A 188 11.46 -9.40 5.81
C ARG A 188 11.92 -8.06 6.38
N SER A 189 12.50 -7.22 5.54
CA SER A 189 12.98 -5.89 5.95
C SER A 189 11.82 -4.98 6.36
N LEU A 190 10.71 -5.02 5.63
CA LEU A 190 9.47 -4.31 6.00
C LEU A 190 8.96 -4.80 7.35
N ALA A 191 8.95 -6.12 7.60
CA ALA A 191 8.52 -6.67 8.88
C ALA A 191 9.36 -6.16 10.07
N LEU A 192 10.65 -5.99 9.88
CA LEU A 192 11.56 -5.44 10.90
C LEU A 192 11.32 -3.94 11.18
N GLY A 193 10.70 -3.22 10.25
CA GLY A 193 10.38 -1.80 10.39
C GLY A 193 9.16 -1.52 11.28
N TYR A 194 8.31 -2.51 11.52
CA TYR A 194 7.11 -2.35 12.35
C TYR A 194 7.38 -2.84 13.78
N GLY A 195 7.92 -1.95 14.62
CA GLY A 195 8.23 -2.28 16.01
C GLY A 195 6.99 -2.70 16.82
N GLY A 196 7.16 -3.69 17.70
CA GLY A 196 6.08 -4.17 18.57
C GLY A 196 5.07 -5.11 17.91
N VAL A 197 5.24 -5.45 16.64
CA VAL A 197 4.37 -6.39 15.90
C VAL A 197 5.15 -7.67 15.59
N ASP A 198 4.50 -8.83 15.70
CA ASP A 198 5.09 -10.09 15.26
C ASP A 198 5.42 -10.02 13.77
N PRO A 199 6.71 -10.15 13.36
CA PRO A 199 7.11 -10.07 11.96
C PRO A 199 6.36 -11.03 11.05
N ARG A 200 5.92 -12.19 11.57
CA ARG A 200 5.16 -13.18 10.81
C ARG A 200 3.81 -12.64 10.31
N CYS A 201 3.16 -11.79 11.09
CA CYS A 201 1.90 -11.14 10.69
C CYS A 201 2.13 -10.23 9.49
N ILE A 202 3.21 -9.46 9.50
CA ILE A 202 3.57 -8.50 8.46
C ILE A 202 4.00 -9.22 7.19
N GLU A 203 4.86 -10.23 7.30
CA GLU A 203 5.27 -11.05 6.17
C GLU A 203 4.07 -11.74 5.51
N LYS A 204 3.15 -12.27 6.32
CA LYS A 204 1.91 -12.88 5.82
C LYS A 204 1.06 -11.86 5.07
N ALA A 205 0.89 -10.66 5.62
CA ALA A 205 0.12 -9.60 4.99
C ALA A 205 0.73 -9.18 3.64
N TYR A 206 2.04 -8.98 3.59
CA TYR A 206 2.76 -8.65 2.37
C TYR A 206 2.64 -9.76 1.31
N LYS A 207 2.82 -11.01 1.70
CA LYS A 207 2.65 -12.17 0.80
C LYS A 207 1.21 -12.30 0.31
N THR A 208 0.23 -12.08 1.18
CA THR A 208 -1.19 -12.16 0.81
C THR A 208 -1.55 -11.17 -0.29
N GLN A 209 -0.99 -9.96 -0.28
CA GLN A 209 -1.27 -8.98 -1.34
C GLN A 209 -0.58 -9.30 -2.68
N THR A 210 0.53 -10.03 -2.67
CA THR A 210 1.38 -10.23 -3.85
C THR A 210 1.15 -11.56 -4.57
N VAL A 211 0.58 -12.56 -3.89
CA VAL A 211 0.32 -13.89 -4.48
C VAL A 211 -1.01 -13.90 -5.22
N ASP A 212 -1.06 -14.61 -6.34
CA ASP A 212 -2.27 -14.81 -7.17
C ASP A 212 -2.95 -13.50 -7.63
N VAL A 213 -2.17 -12.48 -7.91
CA VAL A 213 -2.65 -11.20 -8.39
C VAL A 213 -2.73 -11.16 -9.91
N ARG A 214 -3.73 -10.45 -10.43
CA ARG A 214 -3.85 -10.12 -11.84
C ARG A 214 -3.44 -8.67 -12.04
N ILE A 215 -2.45 -8.44 -12.90
CA ILE A 215 -2.07 -7.09 -13.30
C ILE A 215 -3.15 -6.53 -14.22
N ILE A 216 -3.67 -5.35 -13.90
CA ILE A 216 -4.60 -4.64 -14.77
C ILE A 216 -3.78 -4.08 -15.94
N PRO A 217 -4.12 -4.43 -17.20
CA PRO A 217 -3.41 -3.89 -18.36
C PRO A 217 -3.46 -2.36 -18.36
N ALA A 218 -2.33 -1.72 -18.66
CA ALA A 218 -2.32 -0.29 -18.93
C ALA A 218 -3.05 -0.01 -20.26
N PHE A 219 -3.94 0.96 -20.26
CA PHE A 219 -4.56 1.44 -21.50
C PHE A 219 -3.53 2.12 -22.39
N LYS A 220 -3.61 1.89 -23.68
CA LYS A 220 -2.87 2.70 -24.65
C LYS A 220 -3.42 4.11 -24.68
N VAL A 221 -2.55 5.10 -24.79
CA VAL A 221 -2.96 6.52 -24.76
C VAL A 221 -4.02 6.84 -25.83
N GLY A 222 -3.94 6.21 -27.00
CA GLY A 222 -4.93 6.37 -28.07
C GLY A 222 -6.31 5.83 -27.73
N GLU A 223 -6.38 4.72 -26.99
CA GLU A 223 -7.63 4.13 -26.52
C GLU A 223 -8.32 5.04 -25.49
N ILE A 224 -7.55 5.60 -24.56
CA ILE A 224 -8.07 6.55 -23.57
C ILE A 224 -8.67 7.79 -24.25
N LYS A 225 -7.99 8.34 -25.27
CA LYS A 225 -8.47 9.50 -26.02
C LYS A 225 -9.78 9.21 -26.74
N ALA A 226 -9.90 8.05 -27.36
CA ALA A 226 -11.12 7.64 -28.08
C ALA A 226 -12.31 7.47 -27.13
N GLU A 227 -12.10 6.81 -26.00
CA GLU A 227 -13.15 6.55 -25.02
C GLU A 227 -13.63 7.84 -24.30
N GLN A 228 -12.74 8.80 -24.10
CA GLN A 228 -13.08 10.06 -23.44
C GLN A 228 -13.60 11.14 -24.38
N GLY A 229 -13.74 10.84 -25.67
CA GLY A 229 -14.19 11.81 -26.66
C GLY A 229 -13.18 12.95 -26.89
N MET A 230 -11.95 12.80 -26.40
CA MET A 230 -10.86 13.75 -26.67
C MET A 230 -10.32 13.46 -28.06
N GLY A 231 -10.76 14.26 -29.01
CA GLY A 231 -10.25 14.22 -30.38
C GLY A 231 -8.73 14.37 -30.43
N PRO A 232 -8.12 14.04 -31.58
CA PRO A 232 -6.69 14.24 -31.77
C PRO A 232 -6.34 15.71 -31.54
N ALA A 233 -5.28 15.96 -30.79
CA ALA A 233 -4.74 17.31 -30.58
C ALA A 233 -4.16 17.87 -31.87
#